data_665d1f29e2db7db47738aeec7d376f10
#
_entry.id   665d1f29e2db7db47738aeec7d376f10
#
_cell.length_a   1.000
_cell.length_b   1.000
_cell.length_c   1.000
_cell.angle_alpha   90.00
_cell.angle_beta   90.00
_cell.angle_gamma   90.00
#
_symmetry.space_group_name_H-M   'P 1'
#
loop_
_entity.id
_entity.type
_entity.pdbx_description
1 polymer ?
#
loop_
_entity_poly.entity_id
_entity_poly.type
_entity_poly.pdbx_seq_one_letter_code
_entity_poly.pdbx_strand_id
1 'polypeptide(L)'
;ELTIRGSWAQGFIAPSLSQLSVTAPSQTFTELLNPLTSVRTQPTRGVIRVGNAGLEPTESDSYLVGLIYSPKAVKGLTVGMNYYRIEQSNIPFTSDQYIVNQWWAAGGPSNASNPFGPSAGRSAQNPLGAQVELNVDGSLNQVRISGPINRGKRLTDGYDFFANHRHKSKAGE
;
A
#
# COMPACT_ATOMS: atom_id res chain seq x y z
N GLU A 1 -24.36 -32.22 15.92
CA GLU A 1 -24.63 -31.53 14.64
C GLU A 1 -23.36 -30.84 14.18
N LEU A 2 -23.07 -30.93 12.88
CA LEU A 2 -21.91 -30.27 12.26
C LEU A 2 -22.44 -29.39 11.14
N THR A 3 -22.02 -28.13 11.14
CA THR A 3 -22.35 -27.16 10.09
C THR A 3 -21.07 -26.63 9.48
N ILE A 4 -20.98 -26.65 8.15
CA ILE A 4 -19.89 -26.05 7.39
C ILE A 4 -20.48 -24.85 6.65
N ARG A 5 -19.79 -23.72 6.68
CA ARG A 5 -20.18 -22.51 5.96
C ARG A 5 -19.00 -21.94 5.19
N GLY A 6 -19.29 -21.31 4.08
CA GLY A 6 -18.29 -20.60 3.28
C GLY A 6 -18.90 -19.34 2.71
N SER A 7 -18.10 -18.31 2.54
CA SER A 7 -18.47 -17.10 1.81
C SER A 7 -17.27 -16.56 1.04
N TRP A 8 -17.56 -15.94 -0.07
CA TRP A 8 -16.63 -15.16 -0.85
C TRP A 8 -17.27 -13.83 -1.18
N ALA A 9 -16.48 -12.77 -1.08
CA ALA A 9 -16.94 -11.42 -1.38
C ALA A 9 -15.80 -10.65 -2.08
N GLN A 10 -16.20 -9.84 -3.04
CA GLN A 10 -15.33 -8.86 -3.67
C GLN A 10 -15.73 -7.46 -3.25
N GLY A 11 -14.74 -6.61 -3.05
CA GLY A 11 -14.92 -5.20 -2.76
C GLY A 11 -13.91 -4.35 -3.51
N PHE A 12 -14.16 -3.06 -3.58
CA PHE A 12 -13.22 -2.11 -4.13
C PHE A 12 -13.25 -0.80 -3.35
N ILE A 13 -12.14 -0.08 -3.38
CA ILE A 13 -11.99 1.26 -2.80
C ILE A 13 -11.53 2.19 -3.92
N ALA A 14 -12.34 3.18 -4.27
CA ALA A 14 -11.97 4.18 -5.25
C ALA A 14 -10.83 5.07 -4.71
N PRO A 15 -9.88 5.51 -5.56
CA PRO A 15 -8.88 6.49 -5.18
C PRO A 15 -9.53 7.80 -4.73
N SER A 16 -8.93 8.49 -3.77
CA SER A 16 -9.41 9.80 -3.33
C SER A 16 -9.17 10.87 -4.40
N LEU A 17 -9.97 11.94 -4.37
CA LEU A 17 -9.80 13.06 -5.29
C LEU A 17 -8.40 13.70 -5.20
N SER A 18 -7.80 13.72 -4.02
CA SER A 18 -6.43 14.23 -3.83
C SER A 18 -5.37 13.34 -4.50
N GLN A 19 -5.61 12.03 -4.57
CA GLN A 19 -4.72 11.10 -5.28
C GLN A 19 -4.85 11.19 -6.79
N LEU A 20 -6.02 11.58 -7.30
CA LEU A 20 -6.29 11.74 -8.74
C LEU A 20 -5.91 13.12 -9.27
N SER A 21 -5.97 14.17 -8.43
CA SER A 21 -5.80 15.56 -8.86
C SER A 21 -4.36 15.87 -9.24
N VAL A 22 -4.14 16.17 -10.52
CA VAL A 22 -2.86 16.63 -11.07
C VAL A 22 -2.65 18.15 -10.93
N THR A 23 -3.69 18.89 -10.55
CA THR A 23 -3.70 20.36 -10.53
C THR A 23 -3.36 20.99 -9.19
N ALA A 24 -3.33 20.19 -8.12
CA ALA A 24 -3.04 20.64 -6.77
C ALA A 24 -1.77 19.98 -6.23
N PRO A 25 -0.57 20.44 -6.63
CA PRO A 25 0.68 19.89 -6.11
C PRO A 25 0.81 20.17 -4.62
N SER A 26 1.26 19.17 -3.87
CA SER A 26 1.67 19.35 -2.47
C SER A 26 3.19 19.34 -2.37
N GLN A 27 3.72 20.19 -1.49
CA GLN A 27 5.15 20.25 -1.21
C GLN A 27 5.42 19.75 0.21
N THR A 28 6.42 18.89 0.35
CA THR A 28 6.85 18.36 1.63
C THR A 28 8.38 18.41 1.73
N PHE A 29 8.87 18.48 2.96
CA PHE A 29 10.31 18.46 3.25
C PHE A 29 10.63 17.21 4.05
N THR A 30 11.25 16.23 3.39
CA THR A 30 11.58 14.92 3.95
C THR A 30 13.04 14.61 3.62
N GLU A 31 13.76 14.04 4.56
CA GLU A 31 15.13 13.59 4.31
C GLU A 31 15.14 12.39 3.37
N LEU A 32 15.92 12.49 2.32
CA LEU A 32 16.14 11.45 1.31
C LEU A 32 17.60 11.07 1.25
N LEU A 33 17.87 9.80 1.04
CA LEU A 33 19.22 9.34 0.73
C LEU A 33 19.54 9.71 -0.71
N ASN A 34 20.55 10.54 -0.89
CA ASN A 34 21.09 10.83 -2.21
C ASN A 34 22.03 9.70 -2.63
N PRO A 35 21.70 8.92 -3.69
CA PRO A 35 22.53 7.80 -4.11
C PRO A 35 23.92 8.24 -4.63
N LEU A 36 24.06 9.48 -5.12
CA LEU A 36 25.32 10.02 -5.60
C LEU A 36 26.32 10.28 -4.49
N THR A 37 25.86 10.89 -3.39
CA THR A 37 26.72 11.30 -2.26
C THR A 37 26.66 10.33 -1.09
N SER A 38 25.73 9.39 -1.10
CA SER A 38 25.41 8.47 0.01
C SER A 38 25.05 9.20 1.33
N VAL A 39 24.63 10.45 1.24
CA VAL A 39 24.23 11.28 2.38
C VAL A 39 22.72 11.45 2.41
N ARG A 40 22.14 11.40 3.61
CA ARG A 40 20.73 11.78 3.81
C ARG A 40 20.63 13.27 4.00
N THR A 41 19.90 13.92 3.12
CA THR A 41 19.66 15.36 3.19
C THR A 41 18.22 15.67 2.77
N GLN A 42 17.71 16.76 3.25
CA GLN A 42 16.46 17.32 2.80
C GLN A 42 16.70 18.06 1.47
N PRO A 43 15.94 17.79 0.39
CA PRO A 43 16.07 18.56 -0.83
C PRO A 43 15.81 20.04 -0.56
N THR A 44 16.65 20.92 -1.12
CA THR A 44 16.61 22.37 -0.86
C THR A 44 15.24 22.98 -1.15
N ARG A 45 14.60 22.54 -2.25
CA ARG A 45 13.27 22.96 -2.68
C ARG A 45 12.20 21.92 -2.36
N GLY A 46 12.52 20.92 -1.52
CA GLY A 46 11.60 19.90 -1.07
C GLY A 46 11.18 18.89 -2.13
N VAL A 47 10.15 18.12 -1.80
CA VAL A 47 9.50 17.11 -2.65
C VAL A 47 8.14 17.62 -3.08
N ILE A 48 7.92 17.72 -4.39
CA ILE A 48 6.63 18.12 -4.97
C ILE A 48 5.90 16.87 -5.42
N ARG A 49 4.70 16.65 -4.87
CA ARG A 49 3.80 15.56 -5.25
C ARG A 49 2.61 16.10 -6.01
N VAL A 50 2.23 15.40 -7.07
CA VAL A 50 1.00 15.63 -7.83
C VAL A 50 0.17 14.35 -7.79
N GLY A 51 -1.13 14.41 -8.03
CA GLY A 51 -1.97 13.23 -8.17
C GLY A 51 -1.70 12.49 -9.49
N ASN A 52 -2.29 11.32 -9.62
CA ASN A 52 -2.25 10.50 -10.81
C ASN A 52 -3.68 10.16 -11.25
N ALA A 53 -4.15 10.81 -12.30
CA ALA A 53 -5.49 10.58 -12.85
C ALA A 53 -5.70 9.15 -13.41
N GLY A 54 -4.62 8.41 -13.63
CA GLY A 54 -4.67 7.02 -14.11
C GLY A 54 -4.67 5.97 -12.98
N LEU A 55 -4.95 6.36 -11.72
CA LEU A 55 -5.08 5.40 -10.64
C LEU A 55 -6.35 4.56 -10.79
N GLU A 56 -6.16 3.25 -10.67
CA GLU A 56 -7.24 2.28 -10.59
C GLU A 56 -7.70 2.08 -9.14
N PRO A 57 -8.93 1.62 -8.92
CA PRO A 57 -9.42 1.25 -7.60
C PRO A 57 -8.56 0.15 -6.95
N THR A 58 -8.44 0.21 -5.62
CA THR A 58 -7.94 -0.93 -4.85
C THR A 58 -9.01 -2.02 -4.85
N GLU A 59 -8.66 -3.22 -5.24
CA GLU A 59 -9.52 -4.38 -5.24
C GLU A 59 -9.28 -5.24 -4.00
N SER A 60 -10.32 -5.92 -3.53
CA SER A 60 -10.26 -6.80 -2.36
C SER A 60 -11.09 -8.06 -2.59
N ASP A 61 -10.46 -9.21 -2.46
CA ASP A 61 -11.11 -10.52 -2.42
C ASP A 61 -11.06 -11.06 -0.99
N SER A 62 -12.24 -11.42 -0.47
CA SER A 62 -12.38 -11.93 0.90
C SER A 62 -12.97 -13.33 0.87
N TYR A 63 -12.31 -14.27 1.51
CA TYR A 63 -12.71 -15.66 1.64
C TYR A 63 -12.91 -15.99 3.11
N LEU A 64 -14.00 -16.69 3.44
CA LEU A 64 -14.27 -17.18 4.78
C LEU A 64 -14.78 -18.62 4.69
N VAL A 65 -14.17 -19.50 5.48
CA VAL A 65 -14.61 -20.87 5.68
C VAL A 65 -14.78 -21.10 7.17
N GLY A 66 -15.96 -21.57 7.59
CA GLY A 66 -16.29 -21.79 8.99
C GLY A 66 -16.82 -23.18 9.25
N LEU A 67 -16.51 -23.70 10.42
CA LEU A 67 -16.98 -24.98 10.92
C LEU A 67 -17.58 -24.76 12.32
N ILE A 68 -18.82 -25.23 12.50
CA ILE A 68 -19.56 -25.13 13.76
C ILE A 68 -19.96 -26.53 14.19
N TYR A 69 -19.61 -26.92 15.39
CA TYR A 69 -19.92 -28.22 15.95
C TYR A 69 -20.70 -28.12 17.26
N SER A 70 -21.84 -28.77 17.31
CA SER A 70 -22.68 -28.89 18.52
C SER A 70 -22.76 -30.36 18.94
N PRO A 71 -21.94 -30.80 19.91
CA PRO A 71 -21.90 -32.19 20.36
C PRO A 71 -23.20 -32.58 21.05
N LYS A 72 -23.79 -33.73 20.67
CA LYS A 72 -24.98 -34.25 21.35
C LYS A 72 -24.74 -34.65 22.80
N ALA A 73 -23.49 -35.04 23.13
CA ALA A 73 -23.08 -35.45 24.48
C ALA A 73 -23.13 -34.31 25.50
N VAL A 74 -22.94 -33.06 25.07
CA VAL A 74 -22.96 -31.88 25.95
C VAL A 74 -24.03 -30.92 25.43
N LYS A 75 -25.22 -31.04 26.06
CA LYS A 75 -26.36 -30.19 25.67
C LYS A 75 -26.05 -28.72 25.90
N GLY A 76 -26.29 -27.90 24.86
CA GLY A 76 -26.08 -26.46 24.92
C GLY A 76 -24.67 -25.99 24.62
N LEU A 77 -23.70 -26.87 24.38
CA LEU A 77 -22.37 -26.51 23.91
C LEU A 77 -22.35 -26.35 22.39
N THR A 78 -21.77 -25.27 21.95
CA THR A 78 -21.46 -25.02 20.53
C THR A 78 -20.03 -24.48 20.44
N VAL A 79 -19.21 -25.11 19.63
CA VAL A 79 -17.85 -24.68 19.34
C VAL A 79 -17.70 -24.42 17.86
N GLY A 80 -16.86 -23.51 17.49
CA GLY A 80 -16.62 -23.24 16.08
C GLY A 80 -15.27 -22.62 15.82
N MET A 81 -14.89 -22.69 14.55
CA MET A 81 -13.66 -22.11 14.01
C MET A 81 -14.00 -21.49 12.66
N ASN A 82 -13.47 -20.32 12.40
CA ASN A 82 -13.46 -19.70 11.08
C ASN A 82 -12.01 -19.50 10.63
N TYR A 83 -11.76 -19.76 9.37
CA TYR A 83 -10.59 -19.27 8.66
C TYR A 83 -11.03 -18.16 7.72
N TYR A 84 -10.31 -17.05 7.73
CA TYR A 84 -10.53 -15.97 6.79
C TYR A 84 -9.24 -15.62 6.07
N ARG A 85 -9.38 -15.15 4.84
CA ARG A 85 -8.30 -14.65 4.00
C ARG A 85 -8.80 -13.46 3.20
N ILE A 86 -8.07 -12.36 3.28
CA ILE A 86 -8.38 -11.11 2.57
C ILE A 86 -7.16 -10.76 1.73
N GLU A 87 -7.33 -10.71 0.43
CA GLU A 87 -6.33 -10.30 -0.54
C GLU A 87 -6.70 -8.92 -1.09
N GLN A 88 -5.79 -7.97 -0.96
CA GLN A 88 -5.95 -6.64 -1.55
C GLN A 88 -4.87 -6.43 -2.60
N SER A 89 -5.27 -5.89 -3.75
CA SER A 89 -4.41 -5.56 -4.88
C SER A 89 -4.63 -4.10 -5.32
N ASN A 90 -3.78 -3.63 -6.20
CA ASN A 90 -3.85 -2.26 -6.72
C ASN A 90 -3.82 -1.17 -5.65
N ILE A 91 -3.21 -1.43 -4.48
CA ILE A 91 -3.11 -0.42 -3.42
C ILE A 91 -2.20 0.72 -3.90
N PRO A 92 -2.66 1.98 -3.83
CA PRO A 92 -1.83 3.13 -4.19
C PRO A 92 -0.56 3.20 -3.34
N PHE A 93 0.57 3.25 -4.00
CA PHE A 93 1.89 3.31 -3.37
C PHE A 93 2.59 4.62 -3.74
N THR A 94 3.13 5.29 -2.73
CA THR A 94 3.97 6.48 -2.89
C THR A 94 5.14 6.39 -1.91
N SER A 95 6.36 6.52 -2.42
CA SER A 95 7.56 6.63 -1.59
C SER A 95 8.56 7.53 -2.28
N ASP A 96 8.95 8.60 -1.61
CA ASP A 96 9.89 9.59 -2.12
C ASP A 96 11.26 8.96 -2.37
N GLN A 97 11.71 8.14 -1.43
CA GLN A 97 12.99 7.44 -1.57
C GLN A 97 12.99 6.42 -2.71
N TYR A 98 11.87 5.72 -2.90
CA TYR A 98 11.73 4.77 -4.02
C TYR A 98 11.90 5.48 -5.37
N ILE A 99 11.39 6.69 -5.49
CA ILE A 99 11.47 7.49 -6.71
C ILE A 99 12.90 7.93 -6.98
N VAL A 100 13.61 8.41 -5.97
CA VAL A 100 15.03 8.75 -6.09
C VAL A 100 15.86 7.54 -6.49
N ASN A 101 15.56 6.37 -5.91
CA ASN A 101 16.26 5.12 -6.24
C ASN A 101 15.96 4.67 -7.68
N GLN A 102 14.70 4.81 -8.15
CA GLN A 102 14.33 4.48 -9.53
C GLN A 102 14.99 5.42 -10.53
N TRP A 103 15.04 6.72 -10.23
CA TRP A 103 15.77 7.68 -11.03
C TRP A 103 17.24 7.33 -11.15
N TRP A 104 17.88 6.98 -10.03
CA TRP A 104 19.27 6.54 -10.01
C TRP A 104 19.48 5.26 -10.85
N ALA A 105 18.62 4.26 -10.69
CA ALA A 105 18.67 3.02 -11.46
C ALA A 105 18.44 3.24 -12.97
N ALA A 106 17.70 4.28 -13.35
CA ALA A 106 17.47 4.66 -14.74
C ALA A 106 18.62 5.46 -15.37
N GLY A 107 19.75 5.58 -14.67
CA GLY A 107 20.95 6.24 -15.16
C GLY A 107 21.32 7.54 -14.47
N GLY A 108 20.49 8.05 -13.54
CA GLY A 108 20.77 9.25 -12.72
C GLY A 108 21.46 10.39 -13.45
N PRO A 109 22.33 11.18 -12.81
CA PRO A 109 23.27 12.03 -13.50
C PRO A 109 24.35 11.16 -14.16
N SER A 110 24.37 11.10 -15.46
CA SER A 110 25.21 10.19 -16.25
C SER A 110 26.71 10.41 -16.09
N ASN A 111 27.14 11.52 -15.50
CA ASN A 111 28.53 11.80 -15.11
C ASN A 111 28.64 13.06 -14.23
N ALA A 112 29.78 13.25 -13.57
CA ALA A 112 30.09 14.44 -12.78
C ALA A 112 30.08 15.76 -13.58
N SER A 113 30.11 15.68 -14.91
CA SER A 113 30.08 16.84 -15.82
C SER A 113 28.65 17.26 -16.19
N ASN A 114 27.66 16.45 -15.93
CA ASN A 114 26.24 16.80 -16.08
C ASN A 114 25.46 16.49 -14.79
N PRO A 115 25.62 17.31 -13.74
CA PRO A 115 24.89 17.12 -12.48
C PRO A 115 23.37 17.27 -12.63
N PHE A 116 22.90 17.81 -13.76
CA PHE A 116 21.51 17.92 -14.12
C PHE A 116 21.09 16.81 -15.07
N GLY A 117 21.47 15.58 -14.80
CA GLY A 117 21.09 14.43 -15.62
C GLY A 117 19.68 14.54 -16.24
N PRO A 118 19.40 13.91 -17.34
CA PRO A 118 18.15 14.11 -18.05
C PRO A 118 17.00 13.94 -17.05
N SER A 119 16.14 14.95 -16.97
CA SER A 119 14.88 14.81 -16.24
C SER A 119 14.24 13.54 -16.78
N ALA A 120 14.30 12.48 -15.99
CA ALA A 120 13.80 11.18 -16.41
C ALA A 120 12.27 11.30 -16.52
N GLY A 121 11.80 11.55 -17.71
CA GLY A 121 10.40 11.41 -18.04
C GLY A 121 9.91 9.99 -17.73
N ARG A 122 8.63 9.77 -17.81
CA ARG A 122 8.08 8.40 -17.70
C ARG A 122 8.72 7.51 -18.76
N SER A 123 9.38 6.47 -18.30
CA SER A 123 10.00 5.45 -19.16
C SER A 123 9.69 4.07 -18.55
N ALA A 124 10.01 3.02 -19.29
CA ALA A 124 9.90 1.66 -18.77
C ALA A 124 10.74 1.45 -17.52
N GLN A 125 11.88 2.13 -17.39
CA GLN A 125 12.78 2.07 -16.23
C GLN A 125 12.32 2.98 -15.08
N ASN A 126 11.61 4.06 -15.40
CA ASN A 126 11.08 5.01 -14.42
C ASN A 126 9.60 5.33 -14.68
N PRO A 127 8.69 4.37 -14.42
CA PRO A 127 7.26 4.53 -14.70
C PRO A 127 6.60 5.63 -13.86
N LEU A 128 7.24 6.08 -12.78
CA LEU A 128 6.73 7.12 -11.89
C LEU A 128 6.91 8.54 -12.46
N GLY A 129 7.72 8.68 -13.51
CA GLY A 129 7.99 9.99 -14.12
C GLY A 129 8.56 10.98 -13.12
N ALA A 130 9.44 10.51 -12.22
CA ALA A 130 10.11 11.36 -11.25
C ALA A 130 11.11 12.28 -11.97
N GLN A 131 11.12 13.53 -11.59
CA GLN A 131 12.17 14.49 -11.91
C GLN A 131 12.98 14.74 -10.65
N VAL A 132 14.28 14.46 -10.70
CA VAL A 132 15.21 14.74 -9.61
C VAL A 132 16.17 15.83 -10.10
N GLU A 133 16.13 16.96 -9.43
CA GLU A 133 17.05 18.07 -9.69
C GLU A 133 18.15 18.05 -8.63
N LEU A 134 19.41 18.25 -9.05
CA LEU A 134 20.57 18.38 -8.17
C LEU A 134 21.04 19.82 -8.14
N ASN A 135 21.66 20.19 -7.02
CA ASN A 135 22.47 21.40 -6.90
C ASN A 135 23.84 21.19 -7.57
N VAL A 136 24.58 22.25 -7.77
CA VAL A 136 25.93 22.22 -8.36
C VAL A 136 26.93 21.35 -7.57
N ASP A 137 26.70 21.20 -6.28
CA ASP A 137 27.49 20.35 -5.38
C ASP A 137 27.05 18.87 -5.39
N GLY A 138 26.06 18.51 -6.21
CA GLY A 138 25.52 17.16 -6.29
C GLY A 138 24.49 16.81 -5.21
N SER A 139 24.16 17.73 -4.30
CA SER A 139 23.07 17.53 -3.33
C SER A 139 21.70 17.61 -4.00
N LEU A 140 20.67 17.02 -3.36
CA LEU A 140 19.30 17.06 -3.86
C LEU A 140 18.74 18.49 -3.77
N ASN A 141 18.33 19.06 -4.90
CA ASN A 141 17.65 20.34 -4.98
C ASN A 141 16.13 20.17 -4.88
N GLN A 142 15.55 19.44 -5.80
CA GLN A 142 14.10 19.19 -5.84
C GLN A 142 13.81 17.77 -6.33
N VAL A 143 12.80 17.16 -5.76
CA VAL A 143 12.24 15.89 -6.26
C VAL A 143 10.79 16.12 -6.63
N ARG A 144 10.44 15.91 -7.90
CA ARG A 144 9.08 16.03 -8.41
C ARG A 144 8.52 14.65 -8.74
N ILE A 145 7.35 14.35 -8.20
CA ILE A 145 6.70 13.06 -8.31
C ILE A 145 5.39 13.20 -9.09
N SER A 146 5.16 12.33 -10.05
CA SER A 146 3.94 12.32 -10.86
C SER A 146 2.76 11.58 -10.21
N GLY A 147 2.81 11.36 -8.91
CA GLY A 147 1.71 10.79 -8.14
C GLY A 147 1.87 9.31 -7.76
N PRO A 148 0.93 8.78 -6.98
CA PRO A 148 0.91 7.39 -6.58
C PRO A 148 0.65 6.45 -7.76
N ILE A 149 1.06 5.20 -7.63
CA ILE A 149 0.84 4.13 -8.61
C ILE A 149 0.19 2.93 -7.93
N ASN A 150 -0.56 2.13 -8.69
CA ASN A 150 -1.17 0.88 -8.24
C ASN A 150 -0.13 -0.24 -8.19
N ARG A 151 0.55 -0.40 -7.06
CA ARG A 151 1.61 -1.39 -6.88
C ARG A 151 1.52 -2.20 -5.60
N GLY A 152 0.83 -1.66 -4.60
CA GLY A 152 0.72 -2.31 -3.31
C GLY A 152 -0.14 -3.57 -3.37
N LYS A 153 0.28 -4.61 -2.64
CA LYS A 153 -0.51 -5.80 -2.36
C LYS A 153 -0.49 -6.04 -0.86
N ARG A 154 -1.60 -6.53 -0.32
CA ARG A 154 -1.73 -6.94 1.07
C ARG A 154 -2.45 -8.25 1.15
N LEU A 155 -1.91 -9.17 1.93
CA LEU A 155 -2.54 -10.42 2.32
C LEU A 155 -2.74 -10.40 3.83
N THR A 156 -3.95 -10.70 4.27
CA THR A 156 -4.29 -10.86 5.68
C THR A 156 -5.08 -12.15 5.83
N ASP A 157 -4.65 -13.07 6.65
CA ASP A 157 -5.35 -14.29 6.96
C ASP A 157 -5.26 -14.63 8.44
N GLY A 158 -6.20 -15.43 8.92
CA GLY A 158 -6.24 -15.80 10.32
C GLY A 158 -7.33 -16.79 10.66
N TYR A 159 -7.36 -17.17 11.92
CA TYR A 159 -8.33 -18.09 12.49
C TYR A 159 -9.03 -17.45 13.68
N ASP A 160 -10.36 -17.57 13.72
CA ASP A 160 -11.19 -17.21 14.86
C ASP A 160 -11.77 -18.48 15.48
N PHE A 161 -11.64 -18.61 16.80
CA PHE A 161 -12.21 -19.70 17.55
C PHE A 161 -13.24 -19.16 18.53
N PHE A 162 -14.36 -19.87 18.66
CA PHE A 162 -15.38 -19.52 19.64
C PHE A 162 -15.97 -20.76 20.31
N ALA A 163 -16.38 -20.61 21.57
CA ALA A 163 -17.13 -21.61 22.31
C ALA A 163 -18.26 -20.93 23.09
N ASN A 164 -19.49 -21.42 22.91
CA ASN A 164 -20.66 -20.95 23.63
C ASN A 164 -21.31 -22.12 24.35
N HIS A 165 -21.66 -21.93 25.63
CA HIS A 165 -22.42 -22.91 26.38
C HIS A 165 -23.67 -22.26 26.99
N ARG A 166 -24.84 -22.77 26.63
CA ARG A 166 -26.12 -22.35 27.19
C ARG A 166 -26.58 -23.36 28.22
N HIS A 167 -26.55 -22.98 29.48
CA HIS A 167 -27.11 -23.78 30.58
C HIS A 167 -28.52 -23.29 30.91
N LYS A 168 -29.52 -24.19 30.88
CA LYS A 168 -30.87 -23.89 31.39
C LYS A 168 -30.87 -24.25 32.88
N SER A 169 -30.91 -23.26 33.75
CA SER A 169 -31.17 -23.45 35.17
C SER A 169 -32.67 -23.59 35.42
N LYS A 170 -33.09 -24.52 36.32
CA LYS A 170 -34.48 -24.64 36.76
C LYS A 170 -34.88 -23.55 37.79
N ALA A 171 -34.00 -22.62 38.12
CA ALA A 171 -34.23 -21.57 39.12
C ALA A 171 -34.81 -20.28 38.46
N GLY A 172 -35.81 -20.42 37.58
CA GLY A 172 -36.40 -19.30 36.88
C GLY A 172 -37.79 -19.61 36.35
N GLU A 173 -38.69 -20.21 37.17
CA GLU A 173 -40.14 -20.10 37.06
C GLU A 173 -40.65 -19.34 38.27
#